data_006709af68611116065b99d2c3060a56
#
_entry.id   006709af68611116065b99d2c3060a56
#
_cell.length_a   1.000
_cell.length_b   1.000
_cell.length_c   1.000
_cell.angle_alpha   90.00
_cell.angle_beta   90.00
_cell.angle_gamma   90.00
#
_symmetry.space_group_name_H-M   'P 1'
#
loop_
_entity.id
_entity.type
_entity.pdbx_description
1 polymer ?
#
loop_
_entity_poly.entity_id
_entity_poly.type
_entity_poly.pdbx_seq_one_letter_code
_entity_poly.pdbx_strand_id
1 'polypeptide(L)'
;MRKRLAESMEMVLTIEPNLQVLTDNMIAEWGGTPYPQLSVALVYLKYLAAVHQNHHWTCVGDPYYGDHLLFERLYGDIPEEIDSIAEKAVGLGCTANVDLQLVHSQLLKLIAGAGSATMIPQSSDLAKKSLMAEMNFLAVMKHLCDSLNECGLMTHGLDNLLAGIEDKHEGHVYLLKQRVSKPLV
;
A
#
# COMPACT_ATOMS: atom_id res chain seq x y z
N MET A 1 20.73 -19.81 -2.63
CA MET A 1 19.51 -19.25 -3.20
C MET A 1 18.46 -18.92 -2.12
N ARG A 2 18.05 -19.85 -1.24
CA ARG A 2 17.09 -19.62 -0.14
C ARG A 2 17.48 -18.50 0.85
N LYS A 3 18.77 -18.32 1.16
CA LYS A 3 19.26 -17.29 2.10
C LYS A 3 19.10 -15.87 1.52
N ARG A 4 19.31 -15.65 0.21
CA ARG A 4 19.10 -14.35 -0.45
C ARG A 4 17.63 -13.97 -0.59
N LEU A 5 16.74 -14.95 -0.73
CA LEU A 5 15.29 -14.73 -0.74
C LEU A 5 14.78 -14.33 0.66
N ALA A 6 15.28 -14.99 1.71
CA ALA A 6 14.96 -14.63 3.09
C ALA A 6 15.47 -13.21 3.46
N GLU A 7 16.71 -12.87 3.08
CA GLU A 7 17.29 -11.53 3.30
C GLU A 7 16.52 -10.43 2.54
N SER A 8 15.98 -10.72 1.34
CA SER A 8 15.16 -9.77 0.59
C SER A 8 13.74 -9.64 1.15
N MET A 9 13.20 -10.66 1.78
CA MET A 9 11.90 -10.61 2.48
C MET A 9 12.02 -9.92 3.84
N GLU A 10 13.11 -10.13 4.60
CA GLU A 10 13.36 -9.40 5.85
C GLU A 10 13.43 -7.88 5.64
N MET A 11 13.94 -7.41 4.50
CA MET A 11 13.98 -5.98 4.18
C MET A 11 12.60 -5.37 3.90
N VAL A 12 11.61 -6.19 3.48
CA VAL A 12 10.22 -5.76 3.23
C VAL A 12 9.41 -5.64 4.53
N LEU A 13 9.83 -6.34 5.58
CA LEU A 13 9.08 -6.43 6.84
C LEU A 13 9.42 -5.34 7.88
N THR A 14 10.37 -4.44 7.57
CA THR A 14 10.75 -3.35 8.48
C THR A 14 10.26 -2.02 7.93
N ILE A 15 9.35 -1.39 8.65
CA ILE A 15 8.89 -0.04 8.30
C ILE A 15 9.99 0.99 8.58
N GLU A 16 10.24 1.89 7.61
CA GLU A 16 11.18 2.99 7.79
C GLU A 16 10.70 3.94 8.90
N PRO A 17 11.60 4.45 9.78
CA PRO A 17 11.20 5.25 10.94
C PRO A 17 10.32 6.46 10.61
N ASN A 18 10.58 7.16 9.51
CA ASN A 18 9.75 8.28 9.08
C ASN A 18 8.35 7.85 8.64
N LEU A 19 8.25 6.69 7.98
CA LEU A 19 6.99 6.11 7.54
C LEU A 19 6.18 5.62 8.75
N GLN A 20 6.85 5.03 9.73
CA GLN A 20 6.23 4.63 10.99
C GLN A 20 5.63 5.85 11.72
N VAL A 21 6.41 6.90 11.94
CA VAL A 21 5.93 8.14 12.58
C VAL A 21 4.74 8.74 11.82
N LEU A 22 4.79 8.75 10.49
CA LEU A 22 3.67 9.22 9.69
C LEU A 22 2.42 8.36 9.92
N THR A 23 2.57 7.04 9.92
CA THR A 23 1.48 6.09 10.14
C THR A 23 0.88 6.24 11.53
N ASP A 24 1.72 6.36 12.57
CA ASP A 24 1.27 6.58 13.95
C ASP A 24 0.51 7.91 14.11
N ASN A 25 0.98 8.97 13.48
CA ASN A 25 0.25 10.24 13.44
C ASN A 25 -1.10 10.12 12.73
N MET A 26 -1.17 9.35 11.64
CA MET A 26 -2.43 9.09 10.95
C MET A 26 -3.40 8.31 11.85
N ILE A 27 -2.94 7.31 12.57
CA ILE A 27 -3.74 6.57 13.57
C ILE A 27 -4.27 7.53 14.64
N ALA A 28 -3.42 8.41 15.15
CA ALA A 28 -3.78 9.39 16.19
C ALA A 28 -4.86 10.39 15.72
N GLU A 29 -4.88 10.77 14.44
CA GLU A 29 -5.91 11.66 13.86
C GLU A 29 -7.32 11.02 13.87
N TRP A 30 -7.39 9.67 13.89
CA TRP A 30 -8.65 8.92 14.08
C TRP A 30 -9.00 8.72 15.55
N GLY A 31 -8.32 9.45 16.46
CA GLY A 31 -8.45 9.29 17.91
C GLY A 31 -9.89 9.25 18.38
N GLY A 32 -10.22 8.23 19.19
CA GLY A 32 -11.56 7.97 19.72
C GLY A 32 -12.46 7.12 18.83
N THR A 33 -12.06 6.78 17.60
CA THR A 33 -12.74 5.75 16.81
C THR A 33 -12.20 4.36 17.15
N PRO A 34 -13.02 3.32 17.20
CA PRO A 34 -12.54 1.95 17.28
C PRO A 34 -11.88 1.55 15.96
N TYR A 35 -10.82 0.73 16.00
CA TYR A 35 -10.09 0.25 14.82
C TYR A 35 -9.52 1.35 13.89
N PRO A 36 -8.83 2.37 14.41
CA PRO A 36 -8.24 3.43 13.57
C PRO A 36 -7.24 2.89 12.56
N GLN A 37 -6.63 1.73 12.83
CA GLN A 37 -5.71 1.03 11.93
C GLN A 37 -6.37 0.67 10.59
N LEU A 38 -7.65 0.28 10.59
CA LEU A 38 -8.37 -0.02 9.35
C LEU A 38 -8.62 1.24 8.52
N SER A 39 -8.88 2.37 9.16
CA SER A 39 -9.01 3.67 8.48
C SER A 39 -7.71 4.06 7.80
N VAL A 40 -6.57 3.82 8.44
CA VAL A 40 -5.25 4.08 7.86
C VAL A 40 -4.95 3.11 6.71
N ALA A 41 -5.25 1.82 6.84
CA ALA A 41 -5.13 0.84 5.75
C ALA A 41 -5.95 1.28 4.52
N LEU A 42 -7.19 1.76 4.73
CA LEU A 42 -8.04 2.31 3.68
C LEU A 42 -7.37 3.48 2.94
N VAL A 43 -6.73 4.40 3.67
CA VAL A 43 -6.02 5.54 3.07
C VAL A 43 -4.84 5.07 2.22
N TYR A 44 -4.06 4.10 2.71
CA TYR A 44 -2.92 3.56 1.96
C TYR A 44 -3.34 2.80 0.70
N LEU A 45 -4.44 2.02 0.73
CA LEU A 45 -4.98 1.38 -0.46
C LEU A 45 -5.43 2.42 -1.49
N LYS A 46 -6.11 3.49 -1.08
CA LYS A 46 -6.47 4.60 -1.99
C LYS A 46 -5.23 5.29 -2.58
N TYR A 47 -4.17 5.42 -1.80
CA TYR A 47 -2.90 5.94 -2.28
C TYR A 47 -2.28 5.05 -3.35
N LEU A 48 -2.20 3.73 -3.13
CA LEU A 48 -1.67 2.78 -4.11
C LEU A 48 -2.49 2.78 -5.40
N ALA A 49 -3.82 2.75 -5.31
CA ALA A 49 -4.70 2.84 -6.47
C ALA A 49 -4.40 4.11 -7.31
N ALA A 50 -4.27 5.27 -6.64
CA ALA A 50 -3.94 6.53 -7.31
C ALA A 50 -2.56 6.51 -7.96
N VAL A 51 -1.54 5.95 -7.28
CA VAL A 51 -0.17 5.84 -7.80
C VAL A 51 -0.13 4.96 -9.04
N HIS A 52 -0.66 3.74 -8.97
CA HIS A 52 -0.61 2.80 -10.10
C HIS A 52 -1.47 3.27 -11.27
N GLN A 53 -2.64 3.86 -11.02
CA GLN A 53 -3.47 4.44 -12.06
C GLN A 53 -2.76 5.62 -12.75
N ASN A 54 -2.08 6.49 -12.00
CA ASN A 54 -1.27 7.56 -12.58
C ASN A 54 -0.11 7.02 -13.43
N HIS A 55 0.59 5.98 -12.96
CA HIS A 55 1.65 5.32 -13.71
C HIS A 55 1.12 4.66 -14.99
N HIS A 56 -0.06 4.04 -14.94
CA HIS A 56 -0.75 3.47 -16.11
C HIS A 56 -1.00 4.54 -17.19
N TRP A 57 -1.41 5.75 -16.81
CA TRP A 57 -1.67 6.83 -17.76
C TRP A 57 -0.40 7.49 -18.30
N THR A 58 0.69 7.48 -17.53
CA THR A 58 1.89 8.27 -17.83
C THR A 58 3.07 7.45 -18.32
N CYS A 59 2.98 6.11 -18.36
CA CYS A 59 4.05 5.27 -18.90
C CYS A 59 4.24 5.51 -20.40
N VAL A 60 5.50 5.52 -20.85
CA VAL A 60 5.90 5.81 -22.24
C VAL A 60 7.17 5.03 -22.62
N GLY A 61 7.49 4.99 -23.90
CA GLY A 61 8.73 4.41 -24.43
C GLY A 61 8.63 2.93 -24.79
N ASP A 62 9.76 2.28 -25.02
CA ASP A 62 9.82 0.89 -25.49
C ASP A 62 9.02 -0.12 -24.64
N PRO A 63 9.04 -0.05 -23.29
CA PRO A 63 8.27 -0.96 -22.47
C PRO A 63 6.79 -0.58 -22.30
N TYR A 64 6.31 0.47 -23.01
CA TYR A 64 4.98 1.06 -22.82
C TYR A 64 3.86 0.01 -22.69
N TYR A 65 3.75 -0.90 -23.64
CA TYR A 65 2.64 -1.86 -23.64
C TYR A 65 2.66 -2.80 -22.43
N GLY A 66 3.83 -3.31 -22.07
CA GLY A 66 3.98 -4.18 -20.90
C GLY A 66 3.76 -3.43 -19.60
N ASP A 67 4.30 -2.21 -19.48
CA ASP A 67 4.14 -1.39 -18.29
C ASP A 67 2.68 -0.90 -18.13
N HIS A 68 2.03 -0.52 -19.22
CA HIS A 68 0.63 -0.13 -19.24
C HIS A 68 -0.28 -1.24 -18.70
N LEU A 69 -0.12 -2.47 -19.18
CA LEU A 69 -0.87 -3.64 -18.70
C LEU A 69 -0.49 -4.03 -17.26
N LEU A 70 0.80 -3.89 -16.88
CA LEU A 70 1.23 -4.16 -15.52
C LEU A 70 0.56 -3.20 -14.54
N PHE A 71 0.62 -1.89 -14.79
CA PHE A 71 0.01 -0.91 -13.90
C PHE A 71 -1.53 -1.03 -13.88
N GLU A 72 -2.17 -1.36 -15.02
CA GLU A 72 -3.60 -1.66 -15.08
C GLU A 72 -3.99 -2.80 -14.12
N ARG A 73 -3.22 -3.88 -14.13
CA ARG A 73 -3.42 -5.00 -13.20
C ARG A 73 -3.26 -4.55 -11.75
N LEU A 74 -2.19 -3.78 -11.43
CA LEU A 74 -1.89 -3.36 -10.06
C LEU A 74 -3.04 -2.53 -9.45
N TYR A 75 -3.57 -1.55 -10.19
CA TYR A 75 -4.67 -0.74 -9.65
C TYR A 75 -6.04 -1.43 -9.78
N GLY A 76 -6.18 -2.38 -10.70
CA GLY A 76 -7.45 -3.06 -10.96
C GLY A 76 -7.92 -3.96 -9.82
N ASP A 77 -7.00 -4.51 -9.03
CA ASP A 77 -7.31 -5.39 -7.90
C ASP A 77 -7.68 -4.61 -6.62
N ILE A 78 -7.22 -3.35 -6.48
CA ILE A 78 -7.34 -2.56 -5.25
C ILE A 78 -8.78 -2.10 -4.91
N PRO A 79 -9.70 -1.78 -5.83
CA PRO A 79 -11.05 -1.34 -5.50
C PRO A 79 -11.83 -2.30 -4.60
N GLU A 80 -11.71 -3.62 -4.82
CA GLU A 80 -12.35 -4.63 -3.97
C GLU A 80 -11.76 -4.66 -2.55
N GLU A 81 -10.47 -4.39 -2.42
CA GLU A 81 -9.78 -4.33 -1.13
C GLU A 81 -10.18 -3.06 -0.36
N ILE A 82 -10.29 -1.93 -1.05
CA ILE A 82 -10.82 -0.67 -0.50
C ILE A 82 -12.22 -0.90 0.08
N ASP A 83 -13.09 -1.55 -0.67
CA ASP A 83 -14.47 -1.84 -0.25
C ASP A 83 -14.49 -2.77 0.96
N SER A 84 -13.73 -3.87 0.89
CA SER A 84 -13.63 -4.86 1.97
C SER A 84 -13.10 -4.26 3.29
N ILE A 85 -12.07 -3.40 3.23
CA ILE A 85 -11.53 -2.70 4.40
C ILE A 85 -12.52 -1.68 4.94
N ALA A 86 -13.18 -0.91 4.06
CA ALA A 86 -14.16 0.08 4.47
C ALA A 86 -15.36 -0.57 5.18
N GLU A 87 -15.92 -1.64 4.60
CA GLU A 87 -17.01 -2.40 5.22
C GLU A 87 -16.60 -3.03 6.56
N LYS A 88 -15.38 -3.59 6.64
CA LYS A 88 -14.83 -4.14 7.87
C LYS A 88 -14.64 -3.06 8.93
N ALA A 89 -14.13 -1.88 8.56
CA ALA A 89 -13.93 -0.75 9.47
C ALA A 89 -15.26 -0.23 10.04
N VAL A 90 -16.32 -0.18 9.23
CA VAL A 90 -17.67 0.19 9.67
C VAL A 90 -18.27 -0.93 10.53
N GLY A 91 -18.14 -2.18 10.13
CA GLY A 91 -18.76 -3.33 10.82
C GLY A 91 -18.13 -3.64 12.18
N LEU A 92 -16.83 -3.49 12.36
CA LEU A 92 -16.12 -3.68 13.63
C LEU A 92 -16.03 -2.40 14.45
N GLY A 93 -15.97 -1.25 13.78
CA GLY A 93 -15.78 0.05 14.39
C GLY A 93 -17.05 0.90 14.37
N CYS A 94 -17.02 1.94 13.58
CA CYS A 94 -18.16 2.83 13.37
C CYS A 94 -18.04 3.55 12.00
N THR A 95 -19.10 4.23 11.60
CA THR A 95 -19.13 4.99 10.34
C THR A 95 -18.08 6.11 10.28
N ALA A 96 -17.63 6.62 11.43
CA ALA A 96 -16.56 7.60 11.49
C ALA A 96 -15.22 7.07 10.95
N ASN A 97 -14.99 5.74 10.97
CA ASN A 97 -13.77 5.13 10.41
C ASN A 97 -13.62 5.30 8.89
N VAL A 98 -14.67 5.70 8.21
CA VAL A 98 -14.67 5.99 6.76
C VAL A 98 -15.03 7.44 6.46
N ASP A 99 -14.80 8.36 7.41
CA ASP A 99 -15.06 9.78 7.22
C ASP A 99 -14.37 10.31 5.98
N LEU A 100 -15.16 10.81 5.04
CA LEU A 100 -14.70 11.19 3.71
C LEU A 100 -13.66 12.30 3.76
N GLN A 101 -13.84 13.26 4.65
CA GLN A 101 -12.97 14.43 4.77
C GLN A 101 -11.61 14.02 5.34
N LEU A 102 -11.60 13.19 6.38
CA LEU A 102 -10.38 12.73 7.02
C LEU A 102 -9.60 11.78 6.11
N VAL A 103 -10.27 10.81 5.47
CA VAL A 103 -9.66 9.91 4.49
C VAL A 103 -8.94 10.70 3.38
N HIS A 104 -9.60 11.71 2.78
CA HIS A 104 -8.99 12.47 1.70
C HIS A 104 -7.91 13.44 2.20
N SER A 105 -8.03 13.99 3.40
CA SER A 105 -6.98 14.85 3.98
C SER A 105 -5.69 14.06 4.23
N GLN A 106 -5.80 12.85 4.75
CA GLN A 106 -4.65 11.97 4.96
C GLN A 106 -4.06 11.44 3.64
N LEU A 107 -4.91 11.11 2.66
CA LEU A 107 -4.46 10.76 1.32
C LEU A 107 -3.63 11.87 0.67
N LEU A 108 -4.05 13.12 0.79
CA LEU A 108 -3.30 14.27 0.29
C LEU A 108 -1.94 14.43 0.99
N LYS A 109 -1.85 14.14 2.29
CA LYS A 109 -0.56 14.13 3.03
C LYS A 109 0.39 13.06 2.49
N LEU A 110 -0.11 11.84 2.20
CA LEU A 110 0.70 10.78 1.59
C LEU A 110 1.19 11.18 0.20
N ILE A 111 0.32 11.72 -0.65
CA ILE A 111 0.67 12.17 -2.00
C ILE A 111 1.73 13.29 -1.92
N ALA A 112 1.57 14.25 -1.02
CA ALA A 112 2.53 15.34 -0.84
C ALA A 112 3.88 14.85 -0.31
N GLY A 113 3.88 13.89 0.61
CA GLY A 113 5.08 13.27 1.19
C GLY A 113 5.86 12.41 0.20
N ALA A 114 5.18 11.79 -0.75
CA ALA A 114 5.81 10.99 -1.80
C ALA A 114 6.57 11.82 -2.86
N GLY A 115 6.53 13.14 -2.75
CA GLY A 115 7.16 14.07 -3.68
C GLY A 115 6.35 14.29 -4.95
N SER A 116 6.24 15.54 -5.36
CA SER A 116 5.54 15.88 -6.61
C SER A 116 6.28 15.33 -7.81
N ALA A 117 5.67 14.42 -8.55
CA ALA A 117 6.15 13.95 -9.85
C ALA A 117 5.90 15.04 -10.92
N THR A 118 6.48 16.23 -10.75
CA THR A 118 6.37 17.33 -11.74
C THR A 118 7.22 17.11 -12.98
N MET A 119 8.06 16.08 -12.99
CA MET A 119 8.82 15.66 -14.17
C MET A 119 8.20 14.38 -14.74
N ILE A 120 8.02 14.31 -16.03
CA ILE A 120 7.58 13.08 -16.74
C ILE A 120 8.69 12.04 -16.53
N PRO A 121 8.51 11.07 -15.62
CA PRO A 121 9.56 10.10 -15.34
C PRO A 121 9.63 9.12 -16.50
N GLN A 122 10.84 8.62 -16.77
CA GLN A 122 10.96 7.50 -17.70
C GLN A 122 10.23 6.27 -17.16
N SER A 123 9.69 5.45 -18.02
CA SER A 123 8.88 4.27 -17.65
C SER A 123 9.59 3.32 -16.68
N SER A 124 10.91 3.16 -16.79
CA SER A 124 11.71 2.39 -15.83
C SER A 124 11.68 2.94 -14.40
N ASP A 125 11.51 4.25 -14.24
CA ASP A 125 11.42 4.89 -12.91
C ASP A 125 10.03 4.77 -12.32
N LEU A 126 8.98 4.70 -13.14
CA LEU A 126 7.61 4.43 -12.69
C LEU A 126 7.49 3.05 -12.05
N ALA A 127 8.06 2.01 -12.67
CA ALA A 127 8.06 0.66 -12.11
C ALA A 127 8.82 0.58 -10.77
N LYS A 128 9.94 1.29 -10.63
CA LYS A 128 10.65 1.39 -9.34
C LYS A 128 9.83 2.13 -8.27
N LYS A 129 9.15 3.22 -8.66
CA LYS A 129 8.28 3.96 -7.74
C LYS A 129 7.08 3.11 -7.29
N SER A 130 6.46 2.36 -8.22
CA SER A 130 5.42 1.39 -7.86
C SER A 130 5.95 0.31 -6.91
N LEU A 131 7.14 -0.23 -7.17
CA LEU A 131 7.76 -1.22 -6.29
C LEU A 131 7.99 -0.66 -4.88
N MET A 132 8.51 0.57 -4.77
CA MET A 132 8.70 1.23 -3.47
C MET A 132 7.36 1.47 -2.76
N ALA A 133 6.32 1.88 -3.48
CA ALA A 133 5.00 2.11 -2.91
C ALA A 133 4.41 0.82 -2.35
N GLU A 134 4.50 -0.30 -3.09
CA GLU A 134 4.05 -1.62 -2.63
C GLU A 134 4.84 -2.13 -1.41
N MET A 135 6.16 -2.00 -1.43
CA MET A 135 7.00 -2.40 -0.30
C MET A 135 6.69 -1.58 0.95
N ASN A 136 6.48 -0.27 0.81
CA ASN A 136 6.08 0.59 1.90
C ASN A 136 4.69 0.21 2.44
N PHE A 137 3.75 -0.12 1.55
CA PHE A 137 2.43 -0.58 1.96
C PHE A 137 2.51 -1.87 2.78
N LEU A 138 3.25 -2.88 2.35
CA LEU A 138 3.42 -4.11 3.12
C LEU A 138 4.07 -3.86 4.49
N ALA A 139 5.06 -2.96 4.58
CA ALA A 139 5.66 -2.59 5.84
C ALA A 139 4.66 -1.86 6.78
N VAL A 140 3.81 -1.01 6.22
CA VAL A 140 2.72 -0.36 6.96
C VAL A 140 1.69 -1.38 7.42
N MET A 141 1.24 -2.29 6.54
CA MET A 141 0.26 -3.33 6.91
C MET A 141 0.75 -4.16 8.08
N LYS A 142 2.02 -4.61 8.02
CA LYS A 142 2.63 -5.30 9.16
C LYS A 142 2.56 -4.49 10.45
N HIS A 143 2.90 -3.20 10.41
CA HIS A 143 2.85 -2.32 11.58
C HIS A 143 1.41 -2.15 12.12
N LEU A 144 0.42 -2.02 11.23
CA LEU A 144 -0.99 -1.96 11.61
C LEU A 144 -1.48 -3.28 12.24
N CYS A 145 -1.07 -4.42 11.70
CA CYS A 145 -1.37 -5.74 12.26
C CYS A 145 -0.74 -5.93 13.64
N ASP A 146 0.53 -5.55 13.81
CA ASP A 146 1.22 -5.58 15.10
C ASP A 146 0.47 -4.71 16.14
N SER A 147 0.08 -3.48 15.76
CA SER A 147 -0.72 -2.57 16.60
C SER A 147 -2.08 -3.15 16.99
N LEU A 148 -2.80 -3.78 16.04
CA LEU A 148 -4.07 -4.44 16.32
C LEU A 148 -3.92 -5.61 17.31
N ASN A 149 -2.84 -6.38 17.19
CA ASN A 149 -2.51 -7.48 18.12
C ASN A 149 -2.18 -6.94 19.52
N GLU A 150 -1.35 -5.91 19.61
CA GLU A 150 -0.97 -5.27 20.88
C GLU A 150 -2.17 -4.68 21.62
N CYS A 151 -3.13 -4.13 20.88
CA CYS A 151 -4.39 -3.63 21.43
C CYS A 151 -5.41 -4.72 21.76
N GLY A 152 -5.15 -5.99 21.41
CA GLY A 152 -6.09 -7.09 21.59
C GLY A 152 -7.34 -7.00 20.70
N LEU A 153 -7.26 -6.27 19.59
CA LEU A 153 -8.36 -6.01 18.64
C LEU A 153 -8.35 -6.97 17.45
N MET A 154 -7.28 -7.74 17.24
CA MET A 154 -7.18 -8.68 16.14
C MET A 154 -8.16 -9.85 16.33
N THR A 155 -9.06 -10.05 15.38
CA THR A 155 -9.94 -11.21 15.31
C THR A 155 -9.48 -12.14 14.17
N HIS A 156 -9.81 -13.42 14.22
CA HIS A 156 -9.50 -14.37 13.13
C HIS A 156 -10.03 -13.91 11.76
N GLY A 157 -11.22 -13.30 11.73
CA GLY A 157 -11.79 -12.80 10.48
C GLY A 157 -11.12 -11.53 9.97
N LEU A 158 -10.56 -10.72 10.87
CA LEU A 158 -9.77 -9.54 10.50
C LEU A 158 -8.38 -9.96 10.03
N ASP A 159 -7.72 -10.85 10.76
CA ASP A 159 -6.43 -11.42 10.42
C ASP A 159 -6.46 -12.05 9.01
N ASN A 160 -7.46 -12.90 8.73
CA ASN A 160 -7.63 -13.51 7.41
C ASN A 160 -7.84 -12.49 6.29
N LEU A 161 -8.59 -11.41 6.53
CA LEU A 161 -8.78 -10.34 5.54
C LEU A 161 -7.47 -9.61 5.26
N LEU A 162 -6.76 -9.19 6.31
CA LEU A 162 -5.51 -8.44 6.16
C LEU A 162 -4.42 -9.30 5.50
N ALA A 163 -4.28 -10.57 5.92
CA ALA A 163 -3.36 -11.51 5.31
C ALA A 163 -3.67 -11.76 3.81
N GLY A 164 -4.95 -11.81 3.43
CA GLY A 164 -5.35 -11.95 2.03
C GLY A 164 -4.99 -10.73 1.17
N ILE A 165 -5.05 -9.53 1.74
CA ILE A 165 -4.60 -8.30 1.08
C ILE A 165 -3.07 -8.31 0.96
N GLU A 166 -2.34 -8.63 2.03
CA GLU A 166 -0.88 -8.71 1.99
C GLU A 166 -0.39 -9.72 0.95
N ASP A 167 -0.98 -10.91 0.84
CA ASP A 167 -0.64 -11.94 -0.15
C ASP A 167 -0.75 -11.41 -1.60
N LYS A 168 -1.81 -10.67 -1.92
CA LYS A 168 -1.96 -10.03 -3.24
C LYS A 168 -0.86 -9.01 -3.51
N HIS A 169 -0.57 -8.14 -2.55
CA HIS A 169 0.47 -7.11 -2.69
C HIS A 169 1.89 -7.68 -2.71
N GLU A 170 2.15 -8.81 -2.04
CA GLU A 170 3.38 -9.59 -2.24
C GLU A 170 3.49 -10.08 -3.69
N GLY A 171 2.38 -10.50 -4.30
CA GLY A 171 2.29 -10.82 -5.73
C GLY A 171 2.62 -9.60 -6.63
N HIS A 172 2.14 -8.40 -6.27
CA HIS A 172 2.48 -7.15 -6.97
C HIS A 172 3.98 -6.83 -6.87
N VAL A 173 4.55 -6.96 -5.67
CA VAL A 173 6.01 -6.81 -5.45
C VAL A 173 6.80 -7.80 -6.30
N TYR A 174 6.36 -9.06 -6.40
CA TYR A 174 7.00 -10.05 -7.27
C TYR A 174 7.01 -9.58 -8.73
N LEU A 175 5.87 -9.17 -9.29
CA LEU A 175 5.77 -8.72 -10.68
C LEU A 175 6.65 -7.49 -10.94
N LEU A 176 6.63 -6.51 -10.04
CA LEU A 176 7.44 -5.30 -10.14
C LEU A 176 8.93 -5.59 -10.03
N LYS A 177 9.35 -6.51 -9.14
CA LYS A 177 10.74 -6.97 -9.05
C LYS A 177 11.21 -7.61 -10.37
N GLN A 178 10.37 -8.44 -11.03
CA GLN A 178 10.71 -8.98 -12.35
C GLN A 178 10.90 -7.87 -13.38
N ARG A 179 10.02 -6.84 -13.35
CA ARG A 179 10.09 -5.72 -14.29
C ARG A 179 11.32 -4.83 -14.10
N VAL A 180 11.77 -4.59 -12.88
CA VAL A 180 12.92 -3.71 -12.58
C VAL A 180 14.26 -4.45 -12.55
N SER A 181 14.24 -5.77 -12.48
CA SER A 181 15.47 -6.59 -12.51
C SER A 181 16.17 -6.48 -13.84
N LYS A 182 17.50 -6.32 -13.81
CA LYS A 182 18.29 -6.41 -15.04
C LYS A 182 18.27 -7.87 -15.53
N PRO A 183 18.18 -8.11 -16.85
CA PRO A 183 18.39 -9.45 -17.39
C PRO A 183 19.73 -10.01 -16.89
N LEU A 184 19.72 -11.28 -16.49
CA LEU A 184 20.97 -12.02 -16.26
C LEU A 184 21.63 -12.19 -17.65
N VAL A 185 22.66 -11.40 -17.92
CA VAL A 185 23.51 -11.54 -19.12
C VAL A 185 24.47 -12.66 -18.89
#